data_c46400baf178ffd62f3bf35517a1214b
#
_entry.id   c46400baf178ffd62f3bf35517a1214b
#
_cell.length_a   1.000
_cell.length_b   1.000
_cell.length_c   1.000
_cell.angle_alpha   90.00
_cell.angle_beta   90.00
_cell.angle_gamma   90.00
#
_symmetry.space_group_name_H-M   'P 1'
#
loop_
_entity.id
_entity.type
_entity.pdbx_description
1 polymer ?
#
loop_
_entity_poly.entity_id
_entity_poly.type
_entity_poly.pdbx_seq_one_letter_code
_entity_poly.pdbx_strand_id
1 'polypeptide(L)'
;MNKQALALVQKLQVTPQDNPTSQALLKQATDERRKLSQLRGAAFDRAYAQNEVAYHQTVNNALETTLIPSASNPELKSLLETGLKIFQGHEQHAEQVVADLK
;
A
#
# COMPACT_ATOMS: atom_id res chain seq x y z
N MET A 1 -9.58 2.40 -6.03
CA MET A 1 -8.61 1.37 -6.48
C MET A 1 -9.11 -0.06 -6.31
N ASN A 2 -9.59 -0.46 -5.14
CA ASN A 2 -10.04 -1.84 -4.92
C ASN A 2 -11.16 -2.28 -5.85
N LYS A 3 -12.16 -1.43 -6.09
CA LYS A 3 -13.25 -1.75 -7.02
C LYS A 3 -12.74 -2.00 -8.43
N GLN A 4 -11.80 -1.19 -8.89
CA GLN A 4 -11.20 -1.30 -10.22
C GLN A 4 -10.38 -2.59 -10.33
N ALA A 5 -9.62 -2.92 -9.29
CA ALA A 5 -8.84 -4.15 -9.26
C ALA A 5 -9.74 -5.39 -9.26
N LEU A 6 -10.81 -5.39 -8.47
CA LEU A 6 -11.76 -6.50 -8.42
C LEU A 6 -12.49 -6.67 -9.75
N ALA A 7 -12.88 -5.55 -10.37
CA ALA A 7 -13.52 -5.60 -11.68
C ALA A 7 -12.59 -6.18 -12.74
N LEU A 8 -11.32 -5.81 -12.72
CA LEU A 8 -10.34 -6.32 -13.66
C LEU A 8 -10.10 -7.83 -13.44
N VAL A 9 -9.99 -8.28 -12.19
CA VAL A 9 -9.84 -9.70 -11.86
C VAL A 9 -11.02 -10.50 -12.42
N GLN A 10 -12.24 -10.00 -12.26
CA GLN A 10 -13.44 -10.66 -12.80
C GLN A 10 -13.42 -10.67 -14.33
N LYS A 11 -13.05 -9.55 -14.96
CA LYS A 11 -12.99 -9.44 -16.42
C LYS A 11 -11.97 -10.43 -17.00
N LEU A 12 -10.83 -10.59 -16.37
CA LEU A 12 -9.78 -11.50 -16.82
C LEU A 12 -10.02 -12.96 -16.43
N GLN A 13 -11.02 -13.21 -15.59
CA GLN A 13 -11.36 -14.56 -15.09
C GLN A 13 -10.18 -15.26 -14.45
N VAL A 14 -9.39 -14.51 -13.66
CA VAL A 14 -8.24 -15.04 -12.93
C VAL A 14 -8.56 -15.12 -11.45
N THR A 15 -7.88 -16.02 -10.75
CA THR A 15 -7.96 -16.14 -9.30
C THR A 15 -6.64 -15.67 -8.71
N PRO A 16 -6.64 -14.54 -7.97
CA PRO A 16 -5.41 -14.09 -7.32
C PRO A 16 -4.88 -15.14 -6.34
N GLN A 17 -3.58 -15.31 -6.32
CA GLN A 17 -2.93 -16.26 -5.42
C GLN A 17 -1.94 -15.52 -4.53
N ASP A 18 -1.81 -15.99 -3.30
CA ASP A 18 -0.80 -15.46 -2.39
C ASP A 18 0.60 -15.83 -2.88
N ASN A 19 1.54 -14.94 -2.58
CA ASN A 19 2.94 -15.12 -2.87
C ASN A 19 3.76 -14.54 -1.71
N PRO A 20 5.10 -14.71 -1.72
CA PRO A 20 5.91 -14.17 -0.62
C PRO A 20 5.74 -12.68 -0.38
N THR A 21 5.53 -11.89 -1.45
CA THR A 21 5.33 -10.44 -1.32
C THR A 21 4.00 -10.13 -0.63
N SER A 22 2.90 -10.74 -1.08
CA SER A 22 1.59 -10.49 -0.46
C SER A 22 1.55 -10.97 0.98
N GLN A 23 2.18 -12.09 1.28
CA GLN A 23 2.27 -12.64 2.64
C GLN A 23 3.09 -11.73 3.55
N ALA A 24 4.21 -11.19 3.05
CA ALA A 24 5.04 -10.26 3.81
C ALA A 24 4.29 -8.96 4.12
N LEU A 25 3.54 -8.42 3.16
CA LEU A 25 2.74 -7.22 3.38
C LEU A 25 1.62 -7.46 4.39
N LEU A 26 0.96 -8.62 4.32
CA LEU A 26 -0.07 -8.98 5.28
C LEU A 26 0.48 -9.10 6.69
N LYS A 27 1.64 -9.73 6.85
CA LYS A 27 2.31 -9.86 8.15
C LYS A 27 2.68 -8.49 8.70
N GLN A 28 3.25 -7.63 7.87
CA GLN A 28 3.61 -6.27 8.27
C GLN A 28 2.38 -5.50 8.76
N ALA A 29 1.26 -5.60 8.04
CA ALA A 29 0.01 -4.94 8.42
C ALA A 29 -0.53 -5.47 9.75
N THR A 30 -0.48 -6.79 9.94
CA THR A 30 -0.95 -7.43 11.19
C THR A 30 -0.10 -7.01 12.38
N ASP A 31 1.22 -7.03 12.23
CA ASP A 31 2.16 -6.64 13.29
C ASP A 31 1.96 -5.16 13.67
N GLU A 32 1.78 -4.29 12.69
CA GLU A 32 1.60 -2.86 12.90
C GLU A 32 0.24 -2.57 13.57
N ARG A 33 -0.81 -3.28 13.17
CA ARG A 33 -2.12 -3.16 13.82
C ARG A 33 -2.04 -3.52 15.30
N ARG A 34 -1.32 -4.59 15.62
CA ARG A 34 -1.11 -5.02 17.02
C ARG A 34 -0.37 -3.95 17.81
N LYS A 35 0.69 -3.39 17.22
CA LYS A 35 1.47 -2.32 17.84
C LYS A 35 0.61 -1.09 18.11
N LEU A 36 -0.15 -0.64 17.11
CA LEU A 36 -1.00 0.53 17.22
C LEU A 36 -2.12 0.33 18.25
N SER A 37 -2.62 -0.90 18.41
CA SER A 37 -3.69 -1.19 19.37
C SER A 37 -3.28 -0.94 20.82
N GLN A 38 -1.97 -0.85 21.09
CA GLN A 38 -1.43 -0.61 22.43
C GLN A 38 -1.19 0.88 22.70
N LEU A 39 -1.38 1.74 21.70
CA LEU A 39 -1.11 3.17 21.82
C LEU A 39 -2.40 3.97 21.88
N ARG A 40 -2.31 5.17 22.46
CA ARG A 40 -3.45 6.09 22.60
C ARG A 40 -2.99 7.53 22.47
N GLY A 41 -3.95 8.42 22.11
CA GLY A 41 -3.74 9.86 22.06
C GLY A 41 -2.65 10.26 21.07
N ALA A 42 -1.81 11.21 21.49
CA ALA A 42 -0.75 11.75 20.63
C ALA A 42 0.27 10.69 20.20
N ALA A 43 0.55 9.71 21.07
CA ALA A 43 1.47 8.61 20.71
C ALA A 43 0.89 7.75 19.60
N PHE A 44 -0.41 7.46 19.64
CA PHE A 44 -1.09 6.75 18.57
C PHE A 44 -1.05 7.55 17.26
N ASP A 45 -1.39 8.84 17.32
CA ASP A 45 -1.44 9.69 16.14
C ASP A 45 -0.09 9.73 15.42
N ARG A 46 1.00 9.92 16.18
CA ARG A 46 2.34 9.94 15.60
C ARG A 46 2.73 8.60 15.00
N ALA A 47 2.48 7.52 15.74
CA ALA A 47 2.84 6.18 15.26
C ALA A 47 2.02 5.80 14.02
N TYR A 48 0.74 6.15 14.00
CA TYR A 48 -0.12 5.88 12.84
C TYR A 48 0.38 6.65 11.61
N ALA A 49 0.65 7.94 11.76
CA ALA A 49 1.11 8.76 10.64
C ALA A 49 2.47 8.28 10.11
N GLN A 50 3.39 7.92 11.01
CA GLN A 50 4.69 7.37 10.62
C GLN A 50 4.53 6.04 9.89
N ASN A 51 3.60 5.19 10.33
CA ASN A 51 3.33 3.94 9.65
C ASN A 51 2.76 4.17 8.25
N GLU A 52 1.89 5.17 8.07
CA GLU A 52 1.37 5.50 6.76
C GLU A 52 2.48 5.87 5.79
N VAL A 53 3.47 6.66 6.22
CA VAL A 53 4.63 6.98 5.40
C VAL A 53 5.41 5.71 5.05
N ALA A 54 5.76 4.91 6.06
CA ALA A 54 6.56 3.71 5.85
C ALA A 54 5.86 2.70 4.96
N TYR A 55 4.55 2.50 5.15
CA TYR A 55 3.77 1.56 4.36
C TYR A 55 3.67 2.00 2.90
N HIS A 56 3.38 3.29 2.66
CA HIS A 56 3.32 3.82 1.30
C HIS A 56 4.67 3.73 0.61
N GLN A 57 5.78 4.00 1.31
CA GLN A 57 7.12 3.83 0.75
C GLN A 57 7.36 2.39 0.33
N THR A 58 7.00 1.43 1.19
CA THR A 58 7.15 0.01 0.90
C THR A 58 6.34 -0.41 -0.32
N VAL A 59 5.06 -0.02 -0.36
CA VAL A 59 4.15 -0.39 -1.46
C VAL A 59 4.58 0.29 -2.76
N ASN A 60 4.92 1.57 -2.72
CA ASN A 60 5.34 2.31 -3.91
C ASN A 60 6.64 1.74 -4.47
N ASN A 61 7.58 1.37 -3.63
CA ASN A 61 8.81 0.73 -4.07
C ASN A 61 8.53 -0.64 -4.71
N ALA A 62 7.63 -1.43 -4.12
CA ALA A 62 7.25 -2.72 -4.69
C ALA A 62 6.57 -2.54 -6.07
N LEU A 63 5.73 -1.51 -6.22
CA LEU A 63 5.10 -1.20 -7.51
C LEU A 63 6.14 -0.87 -8.56
N GLU A 64 7.09 0.02 -8.25
CA GLU A 64 8.09 0.49 -9.19
C GLU A 64 9.08 -0.60 -9.60
N THR A 65 9.55 -1.40 -8.64
CA THR A 65 10.67 -2.32 -8.86
C THR A 65 10.25 -3.73 -9.21
N THR A 66 9.04 -4.14 -8.85
CA THR A 66 8.60 -5.53 -8.98
C THR A 66 7.29 -5.68 -9.71
N LEU A 67 6.23 -5.02 -9.22
CA LEU A 67 4.88 -5.32 -9.68
C LEU A 67 4.61 -4.78 -11.08
N ILE A 68 4.96 -3.53 -11.35
CA ILE A 68 4.75 -2.92 -12.67
C ILE A 68 5.64 -3.60 -13.72
N PRO A 69 6.97 -3.78 -13.49
CA PRO A 69 7.80 -4.45 -14.48
C PRO A 69 7.38 -5.90 -14.74
N SER A 70 6.80 -6.58 -13.77
CA SER A 70 6.39 -7.98 -13.91
C SER A 70 5.01 -8.17 -14.52
N ALA A 71 4.20 -7.12 -14.62
CA ALA A 71 2.85 -7.22 -15.15
C ALA A 71 2.89 -7.40 -16.66
N SER A 72 2.38 -8.54 -17.14
CA SER A 72 2.31 -8.84 -18.57
C SER A 72 1.00 -8.39 -19.20
N ASN A 73 -0.06 -8.25 -18.41
CA ASN A 73 -1.35 -7.78 -18.90
C ASN A 73 -1.38 -6.25 -18.97
N PRO A 74 -1.65 -5.64 -20.14
CA PRO A 74 -1.59 -4.17 -20.28
C PRO A 74 -2.59 -3.43 -19.39
N GLU A 75 -3.79 -3.99 -19.18
CA GLU A 75 -4.80 -3.36 -18.34
C GLU A 75 -4.37 -3.37 -16.88
N LEU A 76 -3.79 -4.47 -16.41
CA LEU A 76 -3.27 -4.57 -15.05
C LEU A 76 -2.10 -3.60 -14.86
N LYS A 77 -1.19 -3.56 -15.82
CA LYS A 77 -0.05 -2.65 -15.76
C LYS A 77 -0.50 -1.19 -15.66
N SER A 78 -1.48 -0.80 -16.49
CA SER A 78 -2.04 0.55 -16.46
C SER A 78 -2.68 0.88 -15.12
N LEU A 79 -3.41 -0.08 -14.54
CA LEU A 79 -4.03 0.08 -13.22
C LEU A 79 -2.97 0.27 -12.13
N LEU A 80 -1.91 -0.52 -12.17
CA LEU A 80 -0.81 -0.41 -11.20
C LEU A 80 -0.08 0.93 -11.33
N GLU A 81 0.14 1.40 -12.54
CA GLU A 81 0.77 2.71 -12.79
C GLU A 81 -0.09 3.85 -12.25
N THR A 82 -1.41 3.77 -12.46
CA THR A 82 -2.35 4.75 -11.90
C THR A 82 -2.34 4.72 -10.37
N GLY A 83 -2.35 3.51 -9.80
CA GLY A 83 -2.27 3.32 -8.35
C GLY A 83 -0.99 3.91 -7.76
N LEU A 84 0.14 3.72 -8.44
CA LEU A 84 1.41 4.29 -8.00
C LEU A 84 1.34 5.80 -7.88
N LYS A 85 0.78 6.48 -8.88
CA LYS A 85 0.64 7.95 -8.84
C LYS A 85 -0.23 8.40 -7.66
N ILE A 86 -1.34 7.71 -7.43
CA ILE A 86 -2.25 8.02 -6.32
C ILE A 86 -1.52 7.81 -4.99
N PHE A 87 -0.83 6.70 -4.83
CA PHE A 87 -0.13 6.36 -3.59
C PHE A 87 1.08 7.24 -3.33
N GLN A 88 1.74 7.73 -4.37
CA GLN A 88 2.80 8.73 -4.20
C GLN A 88 2.24 10.04 -3.65
N GLY A 89 1.07 10.46 -4.11
CA GLY A 89 0.36 11.60 -3.53
C GLY A 89 -0.03 11.39 -2.08
N HIS A 90 -0.51 10.18 -1.74
CA HIS A 90 -0.83 9.80 -0.36
C HIS A 90 0.42 9.81 0.52
N GLU A 91 1.55 9.32 0.01
CA GLU A 91 2.81 9.33 0.75
C GLU A 91 3.24 10.75 1.09
N GLN A 92 3.19 11.66 0.12
CA GLN A 92 3.54 13.07 0.36
C GLN A 92 2.62 13.70 1.41
N HIS A 93 1.33 13.41 1.36
CA HIS A 93 0.39 13.90 2.35
C HIS A 93 0.69 13.33 3.74
N ALA A 94 0.99 12.05 3.82
CA ALA A 94 1.35 11.41 5.08
C ALA A 94 2.64 12.00 5.67
N GLU A 95 3.63 12.30 4.84
CA GLU A 95 4.86 12.97 5.26
C GLU A 95 4.57 14.35 5.85
N GLN A 96 3.64 15.09 5.24
CA GLN A 96 3.22 16.39 5.74
C GLN A 96 2.54 16.27 7.10
N VAL A 97 1.67 15.27 7.27
CA VAL A 97 1.01 15.02 8.56
C VAL A 97 2.05 14.70 9.64
N VAL A 98 3.03 13.87 9.34
CA VAL A 98 4.12 13.57 10.31
C VAL A 98 4.85 14.86 10.70
N ALA A 99 5.15 15.72 9.75
CA ALA A 99 5.80 17.00 10.03
C ALA A 99 4.95 17.88 10.93
N ASP A 100 3.63 17.90 10.70
CA ASP A 100 2.71 18.73 11.48
C ASP A 100 2.50 18.22 12.92
N LEU A 101 2.71 16.91 13.14
CA LEU A 101 2.56 16.29 14.47
C LEU A 101 3.80 16.40 15.36
N LYS A 102 4.90 16.93 14.86
CA LYS A 102 6.13 17.09 15.64
C LYS A 102 6.07 18.27 16.67
#